data_6911e7dba99eb82f6d62b6743e6bee58
#
_entry.id   6911e7dba99eb82f6d62b6743e6bee58
#
_cell.length_a   1.000
_cell.length_b   1.000
_cell.length_c   1.000
_cell.angle_alpha   90.00
_cell.angle_beta   90.00
_cell.angle_gamma   90.00
#
_symmetry.space_group_name_H-M   'P 1'
#
loop_
_entity.id
_entity.type
_entity.pdbx_description
1 polymer ?
#
loop_
_entity_poly.entity_id
_entity_poly.type
_entity_poly.pdbx_seq_one_letter_code
_entity_poly.pdbx_strand_id
1 'polypeptide(L)'
;MSELKGACIFGQSGGPTSVINASACGVITTALNNPNITRVLGAEHGIKGVLNDRLFDMGQEDPAELELLKYTPSSALGSCRYKMKDPDVDDTDYKRILEIFKKYDVRYFFYNGGNDSMDTCNKISKYMQKVGYECRVMGVPKTIDNDLFGTDHCPGFASAAKYIATSCMEVYQDARVYDTGMVCIIEIMGRHAGWLAGAAALASAYGAGPDLVYLPEVDFDMEQFLTDVDRIYKEKGNCMVAVSEGIHYADGSFVSEAKTSATDGFGHAQLGGLAAMLADAVKQKTGAKVRGIELSLLQRCGAHLASETDIEESFMSGKAAVENAVAGITDKMVGFERSYENGQYVCKTKLLGLTDVANTEKKVPLEWINAAHNGVEKPFIDYVLPLVQGEPKLPKQDSLPRFARLKKVLVK
;
A
#
# COMPACT_ATOMS: atom_id res chain seq x y z
N MET A 1 -35.78 4.59 -4.05
CA MET A 1 -35.22 4.47 -2.68
C MET A 1 -35.14 5.86 -2.11
N SER A 2 -35.53 6.09 -0.85
CA SER A 2 -35.36 7.39 -0.20
C SER A 2 -33.87 7.75 -0.17
N GLU A 3 -33.53 9.00 -0.52
CA GLU A 3 -32.18 9.51 -0.38
C GLU A 3 -31.79 9.44 1.10
N LEU A 4 -30.73 8.67 1.41
CA LEU A 4 -30.19 8.59 2.76
C LEU A 4 -29.42 9.89 3.05
N LYS A 5 -29.78 10.60 4.14
CA LYS A 5 -29.13 11.85 4.49
C LYS A 5 -28.56 11.75 5.91
N GLY A 6 -27.30 12.18 6.08
CA GLY A 6 -26.62 12.15 7.38
C GLY A 6 -25.13 12.42 7.28
N ALA A 7 -24.42 12.35 8.39
CA ALA A 7 -22.98 12.53 8.41
C ALA A 7 -22.21 11.34 7.79
N CYS A 8 -20.98 11.59 7.38
CA CYS A 8 -20.04 10.51 7.09
C CYS A 8 -18.84 10.51 8.05
N ILE A 9 -18.28 9.33 8.29
CA ILE A 9 -16.95 9.16 8.91
C ILE A 9 -16.01 8.56 7.88
N PHE A 10 -14.81 9.13 7.80
CA PHE A 10 -13.68 8.59 7.04
C PHE A 10 -12.50 8.27 7.96
N GLY A 11 -11.90 7.09 7.84
CA GLY A 11 -10.73 6.69 8.61
C GLY A 11 -9.64 6.05 7.74
N GLN A 12 -8.39 6.20 8.17
CA GLN A 12 -7.21 5.60 7.54
C GLN A 12 -6.63 4.50 8.42
N SER A 13 -6.16 3.40 7.83
CA SER A 13 -5.76 2.20 8.56
C SER A 13 -4.56 1.49 7.95
N GLY A 14 -3.78 0.83 8.80
CA GLY A 14 -2.61 0.04 8.43
C GLY A 14 -1.38 0.87 8.07
N GLY A 15 -0.42 0.26 7.39
CA GLY A 15 0.78 0.95 6.89
C GLY A 15 0.42 2.06 5.91
N PRO A 16 1.02 3.26 6.02
CA PRO A 16 0.73 4.35 5.09
C PRO A 16 1.41 4.15 3.74
N THR A 17 1.01 4.98 2.75
CA THR A 17 1.64 5.05 1.42
C THR A 17 1.90 6.51 1.04
N SER A 18 2.61 6.75 -0.07
CA SER A 18 2.79 8.10 -0.60
C SER A 18 1.49 8.71 -1.16
N VAL A 19 0.45 7.91 -1.42
CA VAL A 19 -0.81 8.35 -2.05
C VAL A 19 -2.08 8.06 -1.24
N ILE A 20 -1.96 7.51 -0.03
CA ILE A 20 -3.13 7.24 0.83
C ILE A 20 -3.95 8.52 1.10
N ASN A 21 -3.30 9.66 1.15
CA ASN A 21 -3.97 10.95 1.33
C ASN A 21 -4.62 11.46 0.04
N ALA A 22 -4.21 11.01 -1.14
CA ALA A 22 -4.94 11.29 -2.38
C ALA A 22 -6.32 10.61 -2.35
N SER A 23 -6.41 9.37 -1.86
CA SER A 23 -7.69 8.71 -1.60
C SER A 23 -8.53 9.47 -0.55
N ALA A 24 -7.88 9.94 0.53
CA ALA A 24 -8.54 10.77 1.55
C ALA A 24 -9.09 12.08 0.96
N CYS A 25 -8.32 12.76 0.10
CA CYS A 25 -8.76 13.94 -0.63
C CYS A 25 -10.01 13.62 -1.46
N GLY A 26 -9.99 12.51 -2.20
CA GLY A 26 -11.13 12.05 -3.01
C GLY A 26 -12.40 11.84 -2.17
N VAL A 27 -12.28 11.18 -1.02
CA VAL A 27 -13.43 11.00 -0.10
C VAL A 27 -13.90 12.33 0.48
N ILE A 28 -12.99 13.09 1.11
CA ILE A 28 -13.34 14.28 1.88
C ILE A 28 -13.94 15.36 0.98
N THR A 29 -13.28 15.69 -0.14
CA THR A 29 -13.76 16.75 -1.04
C THR A 29 -15.06 16.39 -1.74
N THR A 30 -15.24 15.13 -2.14
CA THR A 30 -16.49 14.66 -2.74
C THR A 30 -17.62 14.66 -1.72
N ALA A 31 -17.37 14.23 -0.48
CA ALA A 31 -18.36 14.23 0.58
C ALA A 31 -18.77 15.64 1.01
N LEU A 32 -17.84 16.59 1.14
CA LEU A 32 -18.13 17.99 1.46
C LEU A 32 -19.00 18.69 0.41
N ASN A 33 -18.91 18.26 -0.85
CA ASN A 33 -19.70 18.83 -1.95
C ASN A 33 -21.01 18.08 -2.22
N ASN A 34 -21.36 17.07 -1.40
CA ASN A 34 -22.56 16.27 -1.63
C ASN A 34 -23.72 16.70 -0.68
N PRO A 35 -24.89 17.05 -1.21
CA PRO A 35 -26.02 17.56 -0.39
C PRO A 35 -26.63 16.51 0.56
N ASN A 36 -26.38 15.22 0.33
CA ASN A 36 -26.87 14.15 1.18
C ASN A 36 -25.94 13.90 2.39
N ILE A 37 -24.72 14.43 2.35
CA ILE A 37 -23.75 14.32 3.45
C ILE A 37 -23.77 15.61 4.28
N THR A 38 -24.35 15.54 5.46
CA THR A 38 -24.58 16.72 6.32
C THR A 38 -23.33 17.20 7.04
N ARG A 39 -22.36 16.30 7.28
CA ARG A 39 -21.10 16.58 7.95
C ARG A 39 -20.05 15.54 7.57
N VAL A 40 -18.82 15.98 7.38
CA VAL A 40 -17.68 15.09 7.07
C VAL A 40 -16.75 15.02 8.26
N LEU A 41 -16.62 13.84 8.84
CA LEU A 41 -15.85 13.57 10.06
C LEU A 41 -14.64 12.70 9.73
N GLY A 42 -13.44 13.18 10.09
CA GLY A 42 -12.19 12.44 9.97
C GLY A 42 -11.85 11.71 11.29
N ALA A 43 -11.73 10.39 11.27
CA ALA A 43 -11.40 9.62 12.47
C ALA A 43 -9.91 9.72 12.80
N GLU A 44 -9.56 10.23 13.99
CA GLU A 44 -8.18 10.27 14.47
C GLU A 44 -7.67 8.85 14.70
N HIS A 45 -6.60 8.46 13.99
CA HIS A 45 -6.07 7.09 14.05
C HIS A 45 -7.10 5.99 13.70
N GLY A 46 -7.91 6.22 12.66
CA GLY A 46 -8.82 5.23 12.12
C GLY A 46 -9.91 4.79 13.11
N ILE A 47 -10.14 3.45 13.21
CA ILE A 47 -11.22 2.94 14.04
C ILE A 47 -11.05 3.28 15.53
N LYS A 48 -9.82 3.44 16.01
CA LYS A 48 -9.57 3.88 17.39
C LYS A 48 -10.16 5.26 17.67
N GLY A 49 -10.10 6.16 16.70
CA GLY A 49 -10.73 7.47 16.80
C GLY A 49 -12.25 7.38 16.92
N VAL A 50 -12.88 6.47 16.18
CA VAL A 50 -14.33 6.22 16.32
C VAL A 50 -14.66 5.70 17.73
N LEU A 51 -13.94 4.69 18.20
CA LEU A 51 -14.15 4.09 19.53
C LEU A 51 -13.97 5.10 20.67
N ASN A 52 -13.00 6.01 20.53
CA ASN A 52 -12.65 7.02 21.54
C ASN A 52 -13.36 8.36 21.35
N ASP A 53 -14.30 8.45 20.41
CA ASP A 53 -15.04 9.68 20.10
C ASP A 53 -14.11 10.86 19.74
N ARG A 54 -13.04 10.57 18.99
CA ARG A 54 -12.03 11.53 18.54
C ARG A 54 -12.13 11.70 17.03
N LEU A 55 -13.01 12.62 16.64
CA LEU A 55 -13.33 12.90 15.23
C LEU A 55 -12.99 14.36 14.91
N PHE A 56 -12.34 14.57 13.77
CA PHE A 56 -12.06 15.91 13.24
C PHE A 56 -13.20 16.38 12.34
N ASP A 57 -13.60 17.64 12.46
CA ASP A 57 -14.55 18.26 11.56
C ASP A 57 -13.83 18.73 10.28
N MET A 58 -13.94 17.94 9.21
CA MET A 58 -13.26 18.24 7.93
C MET A 58 -13.86 19.47 7.22
N GLY A 59 -15.07 19.89 7.57
CA GLY A 59 -15.66 21.11 7.05
C GLY A 59 -14.98 22.40 7.56
N GLN A 60 -14.13 22.30 8.58
CA GLN A 60 -13.35 23.43 9.12
C GLN A 60 -11.95 23.54 8.53
N GLU A 61 -11.56 22.58 7.69
CA GLU A 61 -10.27 22.62 7.01
C GLU A 61 -10.27 23.63 5.86
N ASP A 62 -9.09 24.17 5.57
CA ASP A 62 -8.89 25.01 4.39
C ASP A 62 -8.97 24.14 3.12
N PRO A 63 -9.85 24.49 2.15
CA PRO A 63 -9.92 23.75 0.89
C PRO A 63 -8.58 23.63 0.15
N ALA A 64 -7.71 24.62 0.23
CA ALA A 64 -6.37 24.56 -0.39
C ALA A 64 -5.48 23.52 0.32
N GLU A 65 -5.59 23.37 1.65
CA GLU A 65 -4.86 22.34 2.38
C GLU A 65 -5.43 20.93 2.09
N LEU A 66 -6.74 20.80 1.89
CA LEU A 66 -7.35 19.55 1.47
C LEU A 66 -6.86 19.09 0.09
N GLU A 67 -6.68 20.01 -0.88
CA GLU A 67 -6.12 19.69 -2.18
C GLU A 67 -4.64 19.25 -2.09
N LEU A 68 -3.86 19.80 -1.16
CA LEU A 68 -2.47 19.39 -0.93
C LEU A 68 -2.34 17.95 -0.41
N LEU A 69 -3.43 17.36 0.10
CA LEU A 69 -3.45 15.94 0.50
C LEU A 69 -3.06 15.01 -0.65
N LYS A 70 -3.37 15.35 -1.91
CA LYS A 70 -2.98 14.56 -3.09
C LYS A 70 -1.47 14.29 -3.15
N TYR A 71 -0.68 15.22 -2.66
CA TYR A 71 0.79 15.21 -2.73
C TYR A 71 1.45 14.99 -1.37
N THR A 72 0.66 14.78 -0.33
CA THR A 72 1.15 14.60 1.04
C THR A 72 1.27 13.11 1.37
N PRO A 73 2.48 12.60 1.60
CA PRO A 73 2.65 11.19 1.94
C PRO A 73 2.15 10.87 3.35
N SER A 74 1.99 9.59 3.64
CA SER A 74 1.55 9.06 4.92
C SER A 74 0.07 9.34 5.22
N SER A 75 -0.40 9.05 6.44
CA SER A 75 -1.80 9.15 6.83
C SER A 75 -2.07 10.46 7.57
N ALA A 76 -2.70 11.42 6.90
CA ALA A 76 -2.92 12.76 7.44
C ALA A 76 -3.79 12.77 8.71
N LEU A 77 -4.74 11.84 8.82
CA LEU A 77 -5.60 11.70 10.00
C LEU A 77 -5.00 10.75 11.06
N GLY A 78 -3.79 10.25 10.82
CA GLY A 78 -3.21 9.16 11.61
C GLY A 78 -3.77 7.81 11.18
N SER A 79 -3.12 6.75 11.62
CA SER A 79 -3.47 5.36 11.30
C SER A 79 -3.42 4.50 12.55
N CYS A 80 -4.03 3.33 12.50
CA CYS A 80 -3.87 2.31 13.53
C CYS A 80 -3.79 0.91 12.92
N ARG A 81 -3.22 0.00 13.71
CA ARG A 81 -3.34 -1.44 13.52
C ARG A 81 -4.18 -1.97 14.68
N TYR A 82 -5.46 -2.18 14.42
CA TYR A 82 -6.41 -2.63 15.42
C TYR A 82 -7.31 -3.70 14.82
N LYS A 83 -7.23 -4.91 15.35
CA LYS A 83 -8.02 -6.05 14.91
C LYS A 83 -9.27 -6.16 15.77
N MET A 84 -10.42 -5.88 15.19
CA MET A 84 -11.71 -6.08 15.86
C MET A 84 -12.01 -7.58 16.01
N LYS A 85 -12.50 -7.99 17.16
CA LYS A 85 -12.95 -9.36 17.39
C LYS A 85 -14.17 -9.67 16.53
N ASP A 86 -14.49 -10.95 16.39
CA ASP A 86 -15.76 -11.35 15.79
C ASP A 86 -16.94 -10.83 16.65
N PRO A 87 -17.97 -10.19 16.06
CA PRO A 87 -19.07 -9.61 16.82
C PRO A 87 -19.95 -10.66 17.54
N ASP A 88 -19.89 -11.91 17.11
CA ASP A 88 -20.59 -13.01 17.80
C ASP A 88 -19.81 -13.52 19.02
N VAL A 89 -18.52 -13.18 19.14
CA VAL A 89 -17.66 -13.47 20.31
C VAL A 89 -17.63 -12.29 21.27
N ASP A 90 -17.48 -11.08 20.77
CA ASP A 90 -17.41 -9.85 21.58
C ASP A 90 -17.88 -8.64 20.73
N ASP A 91 -19.05 -8.14 21.03
CA ASP A 91 -19.68 -7.03 20.31
C ASP A 91 -19.49 -5.65 20.97
N THR A 92 -18.61 -5.54 21.97
CA THR A 92 -18.37 -4.31 22.73
C THR A 92 -17.96 -3.15 21.83
N ASP A 93 -16.99 -3.36 20.94
CA ASP A 93 -16.54 -2.33 20.00
C ASP A 93 -17.67 -1.91 19.04
N TYR A 94 -18.47 -2.85 18.59
CA TYR A 94 -19.58 -2.59 17.64
C TYR A 94 -20.71 -1.80 18.30
N LYS A 95 -21.03 -2.09 19.56
CA LYS A 95 -21.98 -1.29 20.34
C LYS A 95 -21.48 0.14 20.51
N ARG A 96 -20.18 0.29 20.78
CA ARG A 96 -19.57 1.63 20.88
C ARG A 96 -19.60 2.37 19.53
N ILE A 97 -19.27 1.71 18.43
CA ILE A 97 -19.39 2.31 17.09
C ILE A 97 -20.82 2.74 16.79
N LEU A 98 -21.80 1.89 17.09
CA LEU A 98 -23.22 2.21 16.91
C LEU A 98 -23.66 3.43 17.74
N GLU A 99 -23.18 3.54 18.99
CA GLU A 99 -23.42 4.71 19.84
C GLU A 99 -22.88 5.99 19.18
N ILE A 100 -21.64 5.96 18.68
CA ILE A 100 -21.02 7.09 17.98
C ILE A 100 -21.76 7.40 16.67
N PHE A 101 -22.16 6.39 15.91
CA PHE A 101 -22.92 6.58 14.68
C PHE A 101 -24.28 7.25 14.97
N LYS A 102 -24.97 6.85 16.03
CA LYS A 102 -26.21 7.51 16.47
C LYS A 102 -25.98 8.93 16.96
N LYS A 103 -24.91 9.15 17.73
CA LYS A 103 -24.56 10.48 18.27
C LYS A 103 -24.41 11.54 17.19
N TYR A 104 -23.76 11.18 16.08
CA TYR A 104 -23.45 12.11 14.99
C TYR A 104 -24.35 11.93 13.75
N ASP A 105 -25.38 11.09 13.81
CA ASP A 105 -26.23 10.69 12.68
C ASP A 105 -25.42 10.21 11.47
N VAL A 106 -24.46 9.31 11.73
CA VAL A 106 -23.57 8.78 10.70
C VAL A 106 -24.35 7.80 9.82
N ARG A 107 -24.44 8.12 8.54
CA ARG A 107 -25.12 7.30 7.52
C ARG A 107 -24.17 6.76 6.46
N TYR A 108 -22.92 7.20 6.49
CA TYR A 108 -21.88 6.79 5.56
C TYR A 108 -20.59 6.54 6.32
N PHE A 109 -19.96 5.39 6.08
CA PHE A 109 -18.67 5.04 6.69
C PHE A 109 -17.70 4.61 5.59
N PHE A 110 -16.58 5.32 5.50
CA PHE A 110 -15.52 5.09 4.52
C PHE A 110 -14.24 4.71 5.26
N TYR A 111 -13.64 3.58 4.92
CA TYR A 111 -12.44 3.12 5.61
C TYR A 111 -11.35 2.75 4.61
N ASN A 112 -10.20 3.44 4.70
CA ASN A 112 -9.11 3.35 3.74
C ASN A 112 -8.00 2.45 4.29
N GLY A 113 -7.78 1.30 3.64
CA GLY A 113 -6.77 0.35 4.09
C GLY A 113 -6.66 -0.93 3.26
N GLY A 114 -5.86 -1.87 3.78
CA GLY A 114 -5.61 -3.18 3.19
C GLY A 114 -6.60 -4.26 3.66
N ASN A 115 -6.21 -5.54 3.56
CA ASN A 115 -7.04 -6.70 3.86
C ASN A 115 -7.71 -6.65 5.24
N ASP A 116 -6.95 -6.40 6.32
CA ASP A 116 -7.51 -6.28 7.69
C ASP A 116 -8.52 -5.12 7.82
N SER A 117 -8.33 -4.06 7.04
CA SER A 117 -9.26 -2.92 7.04
C SER A 117 -10.54 -3.27 6.30
N MET A 118 -10.48 -4.07 5.25
CA MET A 118 -11.66 -4.59 4.54
C MET A 118 -12.43 -5.58 5.41
N ASP A 119 -11.75 -6.41 6.21
CA ASP A 119 -12.38 -7.25 7.24
C ASP A 119 -13.11 -6.40 8.30
N THR A 120 -12.48 -5.31 8.75
CA THR A 120 -13.12 -4.33 9.66
C THR A 120 -14.39 -3.73 9.04
N CYS A 121 -14.33 -3.29 7.78
CA CYS A 121 -15.52 -2.79 7.05
C CYS A 121 -16.62 -3.85 6.96
N ASN A 122 -16.26 -5.07 6.59
CA ASN A 122 -17.19 -6.19 6.46
C ASN A 122 -17.93 -6.48 7.77
N LYS A 123 -17.19 -6.55 8.88
CA LYS A 123 -17.75 -6.77 10.22
C LYS A 123 -18.67 -5.64 10.66
N ILE A 124 -18.26 -4.38 10.48
CA ILE A 124 -19.09 -3.22 10.81
C ILE A 124 -20.36 -3.21 9.96
N SER A 125 -20.26 -3.44 8.65
CA SER A 125 -21.40 -3.47 7.74
C SER A 125 -22.43 -4.53 8.18
N LYS A 126 -21.98 -5.76 8.43
CA LYS A 126 -22.84 -6.86 8.88
C LYS A 126 -23.51 -6.57 10.23
N TYR A 127 -22.74 -6.00 11.16
CA TYR A 127 -23.29 -5.66 12.47
C TYR A 127 -24.38 -4.58 12.37
N MET A 128 -24.16 -3.51 11.59
CA MET A 128 -25.15 -2.44 11.39
C MET A 128 -26.43 -2.99 10.75
N GLN A 129 -26.31 -3.88 9.76
CA GLN A 129 -27.45 -4.60 9.17
C GLN A 129 -28.20 -5.45 10.21
N LYS A 130 -27.48 -6.23 11.03
CA LYS A 130 -28.04 -7.08 12.09
C LYS A 130 -28.86 -6.29 13.12
N VAL A 131 -28.41 -5.06 13.46
CA VAL A 131 -29.11 -4.20 14.45
C VAL A 131 -30.10 -3.24 13.81
N GLY A 132 -30.30 -3.28 12.49
CA GLY A 132 -31.25 -2.46 11.76
C GLY A 132 -30.86 -0.97 11.68
N TYR A 133 -29.56 -0.64 11.81
CA TYR A 133 -29.07 0.73 11.65
C TYR A 133 -28.64 0.97 10.20
N GLU A 134 -29.37 1.81 9.47
CA GLU A 134 -29.06 2.11 8.08
C GLU A 134 -27.80 2.99 7.97
N CYS A 135 -26.74 2.39 7.45
CA CYS A 135 -25.46 3.04 7.18
C CYS A 135 -24.82 2.40 5.94
N ARG A 136 -24.31 3.22 5.04
CA ARG A 136 -23.57 2.77 3.86
C ARG A 136 -22.10 2.62 4.21
N VAL A 137 -21.55 1.40 4.14
CA VAL A 137 -20.16 1.08 4.45
C VAL A 137 -19.41 0.76 3.17
N MET A 138 -18.37 1.53 2.89
CA MET A 138 -17.53 1.35 1.70
C MET A 138 -16.04 1.28 2.08
N GLY A 139 -15.37 0.26 1.58
CA GLY A 139 -13.91 0.15 1.62
C GLY A 139 -13.27 1.01 0.53
N VAL A 140 -12.21 1.74 0.92
CA VAL A 140 -11.34 2.47 0.01
C VAL A 140 -10.01 1.73 -0.02
N PRO A 141 -9.57 1.19 -1.17
CA PRO A 141 -8.38 0.34 -1.23
C PRO A 141 -7.12 1.12 -0.92
N LYS A 142 -6.17 0.48 -0.26
CA LYS A 142 -4.81 0.98 -0.04
C LYS A 142 -3.89 -0.15 0.41
N THR A 143 -2.82 -0.38 -0.31
CA THR A 143 -1.63 -1.12 0.13
C THR A 143 -0.52 -0.97 -0.91
N ILE A 144 0.75 -0.84 -0.45
CA ILE A 144 1.90 -0.91 -1.37
C ILE A 144 2.16 -2.34 -1.82
N ASP A 145 1.71 -3.35 -1.05
CA ASP A 145 1.98 -4.76 -1.31
C ASP A 145 1.22 -5.31 -2.52
N ASN A 146 0.26 -4.53 -3.06
CA ASN A 146 -0.56 -4.88 -4.23
C ASN A 146 -1.31 -6.21 -4.09
N ASP A 147 -1.67 -6.57 -2.87
CA ASP A 147 -2.15 -7.89 -2.46
C ASP A 147 -3.67 -8.00 -2.27
N LEU A 148 -4.45 -6.93 -2.49
CA LEU A 148 -5.92 -6.98 -2.39
C LEU A 148 -6.51 -7.80 -3.53
N PHE A 149 -7.34 -8.77 -3.17
CA PHE A 149 -7.98 -9.66 -4.13
C PHE A 149 -9.02 -8.95 -4.99
N GLY A 150 -9.12 -9.34 -6.26
CA GLY A 150 -10.16 -8.91 -7.18
C GLY A 150 -9.93 -7.55 -7.85
N THR A 151 -9.01 -6.72 -7.37
CA THR A 151 -8.60 -5.48 -8.04
C THR A 151 -7.39 -5.71 -8.96
N ASP A 152 -7.28 -4.98 -10.06
CA ASP A 152 -6.10 -5.05 -10.94
C ASP A 152 -4.84 -4.68 -10.16
N HIS A 153 -4.84 -3.53 -9.51
CA HIS A 153 -3.74 -3.05 -8.67
C HIS A 153 -4.30 -2.24 -7.48
N CYS A 154 -3.40 -1.84 -6.58
CA CYS A 154 -3.77 -1.15 -5.35
C CYS A 154 -3.14 0.24 -5.28
N PRO A 155 -3.90 1.26 -4.80
CA PRO A 155 -3.34 2.58 -4.49
C PRO A 155 -2.14 2.48 -3.56
N GLY A 156 -1.02 3.08 -3.96
CA GLY A 156 0.26 3.06 -3.25
C GLY A 156 1.30 2.14 -3.87
N PHE A 157 0.91 1.06 -4.54
CA PHE A 157 1.84 0.13 -5.19
C PHE A 157 2.67 0.82 -6.29
N ALA A 158 2.03 1.52 -7.21
CA ALA A 158 2.71 2.08 -8.37
C ALA A 158 3.75 3.14 -8.00
N SER A 159 3.45 3.99 -7.02
CA SER A 159 4.40 4.97 -6.50
C SER A 159 5.60 4.31 -5.81
N ALA A 160 5.37 3.27 -5.01
CA ALA A 160 6.44 2.49 -4.39
C ALA A 160 7.27 1.75 -5.44
N ALA A 161 6.65 1.17 -6.45
CA ALA A 161 7.31 0.50 -7.58
C ALA A 161 8.23 1.47 -8.37
N LYS A 162 7.73 2.69 -8.65
CA LYS A 162 8.52 3.75 -9.30
C LYS A 162 9.72 4.17 -8.44
N TYR A 163 9.52 4.35 -7.14
CA TYR A 163 10.59 4.66 -6.20
C TYR A 163 11.66 3.57 -6.19
N ILE A 164 11.26 2.30 -6.10
CA ILE A 164 12.16 1.15 -6.08
C ILE A 164 12.95 1.06 -7.38
N ALA A 165 12.28 1.12 -8.53
CA ALA A 165 12.94 1.03 -9.83
C ALA A 165 13.95 2.18 -10.02
N THR A 166 13.57 3.41 -9.70
CA THR A 166 14.45 4.58 -9.80
C THR A 166 15.65 4.44 -8.87
N SER A 167 15.44 4.08 -7.61
CA SER A 167 16.53 3.87 -6.65
C SER A 167 17.48 2.75 -7.10
N CYS A 168 16.94 1.67 -7.69
CA CYS A 168 17.77 0.61 -8.27
C CYS A 168 18.62 1.14 -9.44
N MET A 169 18.07 1.99 -10.32
CA MET A 169 18.85 2.59 -11.42
C MET A 169 19.97 3.50 -10.89
N GLU A 170 19.72 4.28 -9.86
CA GLU A 170 20.71 5.16 -9.25
C GLU A 170 21.83 4.38 -8.55
N VAL A 171 21.44 3.38 -7.73
CA VAL A 171 22.42 2.47 -7.07
C VAL A 171 23.22 1.67 -8.08
N TYR A 172 22.61 1.29 -9.21
CA TYR A 172 23.32 0.60 -10.30
C TYR A 172 24.47 1.44 -10.84
N GLN A 173 24.29 2.77 -11.00
CA GLN A 173 25.36 3.66 -11.46
C GLN A 173 26.47 3.77 -10.41
N ASP A 174 26.12 3.99 -9.15
CA ASP A 174 27.10 4.15 -8.06
C ASP A 174 27.90 2.86 -7.82
N ALA A 175 27.26 1.70 -7.87
CA ALA A 175 27.90 0.41 -7.61
C ALA A 175 28.99 0.01 -8.62
N ARG A 176 29.08 0.68 -9.76
CA ARG A 176 29.96 0.33 -10.89
C ARG A 176 31.12 1.31 -11.10
N VAL A 177 31.33 2.27 -10.20
CA VAL A 177 32.35 3.33 -10.38
C VAL A 177 33.76 2.87 -10.03
N TYR A 178 33.93 1.75 -9.29
CA TYR A 178 35.22 1.25 -8.85
C TYR A 178 35.68 0.08 -9.70
N ASP A 179 36.94 0.03 -10.00
CA ASP A 179 37.63 -1.06 -10.73
C ASP A 179 37.65 -2.39 -9.97
N THR A 180 37.54 -2.33 -8.64
CA THR A 180 37.47 -3.51 -7.75
C THR A 180 36.11 -4.23 -7.75
N GLY A 181 35.11 -3.62 -8.34
CA GLY A 181 33.74 -4.15 -8.35
C GLY A 181 33.04 -4.12 -7.00
N MET A 182 31.75 -4.44 -7.02
CA MET A 182 30.91 -4.47 -5.81
C MET A 182 29.70 -5.40 -6.01
N VAL A 183 29.24 -6.02 -4.93
CA VAL A 183 27.91 -6.63 -4.85
C VAL A 183 27.00 -5.72 -4.03
N CYS A 184 25.83 -5.39 -4.58
CA CYS A 184 24.78 -4.65 -3.88
C CYS A 184 23.54 -5.52 -3.70
N ILE A 185 23.02 -5.61 -2.46
CA ILE A 185 21.80 -6.35 -2.13
C ILE A 185 20.79 -5.35 -1.59
N ILE A 186 19.65 -5.22 -2.26
CA ILE A 186 18.58 -4.26 -1.90
C ILE A 186 17.40 -5.03 -1.35
N GLU A 187 17.12 -4.83 -0.07
CA GLU A 187 15.95 -5.37 0.62
C GLU A 187 14.73 -4.47 0.40
N ILE A 188 13.64 -5.10 -0.03
CA ILE A 188 12.40 -4.46 -0.46
C ILE A 188 11.25 -5.03 0.36
N MET A 189 10.29 -4.20 0.77
CA MET A 189 9.08 -4.63 1.45
C MET A 189 8.26 -5.61 0.61
N GLY A 190 7.48 -6.46 1.27
CA GLY A 190 6.62 -7.47 0.65
C GLY A 190 6.72 -8.81 1.37
N ARG A 191 5.93 -8.99 2.46
CA ARG A 191 6.04 -10.19 3.29
C ARG A 191 5.53 -11.44 2.58
N HIS A 192 4.36 -11.36 1.96
CA HIS A 192 3.67 -12.52 1.38
C HIS A 192 3.50 -12.43 -0.13
N ALA A 193 3.73 -11.25 -0.71
CA ALA A 193 3.60 -10.97 -2.13
C ALA A 193 4.80 -10.17 -2.65
N GLY A 194 5.38 -10.62 -3.75
CA GLY A 194 6.62 -10.11 -4.33
C GLY A 194 6.46 -8.95 -5.31
N TRP A 195 5.29 -8.31 -5.37
CA TRP A 195 5.03 -7.24 -6.33
C TRP A 195 6.03 -6.10 -6.28
N LEU A 196 6.42 -5.66 -5.07
CA LEU A 196 7.39 -4.58 -4.91
C LEU A 196 8.81 -5.01 -5.30
N ALA A 197 9.26 -6.19 -4.84
CA ALA A 197 10.57 -6.70 -5.21
C ALA A 197 10.68 -6.96 -6.71
N GLY A 198 9.62 -7.52 -7.32
CA GLY A 198 9.51 -7.69 -8.76
C GLY A 198 9.60 -6.37 -9.53
N ALA A 199 9.08 -5.27 -8.99
CA ALA A 199 9.15 -3.95 -9.63
C ALA A 199 10.58 -3.43 -9.82
N ALA A 200 11.56 -3.92 -9.05
CA ALA A 200 12.97 -3.61 -9.27
C ALA A 200 13.44 -4.05 -10.67
N ALA A 201 12.83 -5.07 -11.26
CA ALA A 201 13.14 -5.53 -12.60
C ALA A 201 12.76 -4.54 -13.72
N LEU A 202 11.93 -3.53 -13.44
CA LEU A 202 11.74 -2.41 -14.38
C LEU A 202 13.07 -1.73 -14.69
N ALA A 203 13.93 -1.52 -13.68
CA ALA A 203 15.25 -0.96 -13.88
C ALA A 203 16.12 -1.84 -14.79
N SER A 204 16.04 -3.16 -14.62
CA SER A 204 16.77 -4.14 -15.46
C SER A 204 16.29 -4.12 -16.91
N ALA A 205 14.99 -3.94 -17.14
CA ALA A 205 14.42 -3.83 -18.48
C ALA A 205 14.97 -2.63 -19.27
N TYR A 206 15.45 -1.61 -18.56
CA TYR A 206 16.11 -0.43 -19.14
C TYR A 206 17.66 -0.50 -19.02
N GLY A 207 18.24 -1.65 -18.68
CA GLY A 207 19.66 -1.90 -18.68
C GLY A 207 20.44 -1.36 -17.47
N ALA A 208 19.75 -0.89 -16.43
CA ALA A 208 20.37 -0.29 -15.24
C ALA A 208 19.69 -0.78 -13.94
N GLY A 209 19.65 -2.07 -13.70
CA GLY A 209 18.94 -2.63 -12.55
C GLY A 209 19.55 -3.94 -12.03
N PRO A 210 18.82 -4.63 -11.13
CA PRO A 210 19.30 -5.86 -10.53
C PRO A 210 19.52 -6.95 -11.58
N ASP A 211 20.61 -7.71 -11.37
CA ASP A 211 20.89 -8.93 -12.12
C ASP A 211 20.04 -10.10 -11.64
N LEU A 212 19.63 -10.07 -10.36
CA LEU A 212 18.84 -11.10 -9.69
C LEU A 212 17.71 -10.45 -8.89
N VAL A 213 16.51 -11.07 -8.92
CA VAL A 213 15.31 -10.64 -8.18
C VAL A 213 14.68 -11.85 -7.52
N TYR A 214 14.61 -11.86 -6.19
CA TYR A 214 14.02 -12.95 -5.40
C TYR A 214 12.70 -12.56 -4.77
N LEU A 215 11.67 -13.37 -5.02
CA LEU A 215 10.28 -13.14 -4.61
C LEU A 215 9.82 -14.19 -3.59
N PRO A 216 8.86 -13.85 -2.71
CA PRO A 216 8.37 -14.76 -1.68
C PRO A 216 7.37 -15.80 -2.21
N GLU A 217 6.99 -15.76 -3.48
CA GLU A 217 6.11 -16.74 -4.10
C GLU A 217 6.78 -18.09 -4.37
N VAL A 218 8.11 -18.14 -4.32
CA VAL A 218 8.92 -19.34 -4.59
C VAL A 218 9.92 -19.56 -3.46
N ASP A 219 10.23 -20.82 -3.20
CA ASP A 219 11.20 -21.20 -2.16
C ASP A 219 12.58 -20.61 -2.45
N PHE A 220 13.21 -20.09 -1.43
CA PHE A 220 14.57 -19.55 -1.48
C PHE A 220 15.60 -20.62 -1.11
N ASP A 221 16.63 -20.73 -1.92
CA ASP A 221 17.79 -21.61 -1.67
C ASP A 221 19.04 -20.75 -1.50
N MET A 222 19.65 -20.77 -0.31
CA MET A 222 20.84 -20.00 0.03
C MET A 222 22.07 -20.43 -0.78
N GLU A 223 22.25 -21.72 -1.04
CA GLU A 223 23.40 -22.21 -1.79
C GLU A 223 23.32 -21.82 -3.27
N GLN A 224 22.11 -21.92 -3.85
CA GLN A 224 21.85 -21.47 -5.22
C GLN A 224 22.01 -19.96 -5.33
N PHE A 225 21.49 -19.17 -4.38
CA PHE A 225 21.69 -17.73 -4.31
C PHE A 225 23.17 -17.34 -4.32
N LEU A 226 23.97 -17.94 -3.44
CA LEU A 226 25.40 -17.68 -3.36
C LEU A 226 26.14 -18.07 -4.66
N THR A 227 25.72 -19.15 -5.30
CA THR A 227 26.28 -19.62 -6.58
C THR A 227 25.95 -18.63 -7.71
N ASP A 228 24.72 -18.15 -7.80
CA ASP A 228 24.30 -17.18 -8.82
C ASP A 228 25.02 -15.85 -8.66
N VAL A 229 25.12 -15.33 -7.43
CA VAL A 229 25.84 -14.08 -7.14
C VAL A 229 27.33 -14.21 -7.49
N ASP A 230 27.99 -15.30 -7.07
CA ASP A 230 29.44 -15.54 -7.35
C ASP A 230 29.71 -15.65 -8.85
N ARG A 231 28.83 -16.35 -9.58
CA ARG A 231 28.90 -16.48 -11.05
C ARG A 231 28.82 -15.11 -11.73
N ILE A 232 27.80 -14.32 -11.41
CA ILE A 232 27.59 -13.00 -12.02
C ILE A 232 28.71 -12.03 -11.65
N TYR A 233 29.16 -12.06 -10.39
CA TYR A 233 30.29 -11.23 -9.94
C TYR A 233 31.58 -11.56 -10.67
N LYS A 234 31.88 -12.84 -10.90
CA LYS A 234 33.05 -13.26 -11.68
C LYS A 234 32.96 -12.88 -13.16
N GLU A 235 31.76 -12.95 -13.73
CA GLU A 235 31.56 -12.63 -15.15
C GLU A 235 31.59 -11.12 -15.41
N LYS A 236 30.97 -10.30 -14.55
CA LYS A 236 30.75 -8.87 -14.78
C LYS A 236 31.60 -7.96 -13.90
N GLY A 237 32.23 -8.46 -12.86
CA GLY A 237 32.91 -7.67 -11.83
C GLY A 237 31.95 -6.99 -10.83
N ASN A 238 30.66 -7.03 -11.08
CA ASN A 238 29.62 -6.47 -10.24
C ASN A 238 28.39 -7.38 -10.23
N CYS A 239 27.62 -7.34 -9.15
CA CYS A 239 26.32 -7.99 -9.09
C CYS A 239 25.36 -7.14 -8.26
N MET A 240 24.14 -6.96 -8.74
CA MET A 240 23.08 -6.28 -8.03
C MET A 240 21.91 -7.22 -7.81
N VAL A 241 21.43 -7.29 -6.58
CA VAL A 241 20.33 -8.18 -6.17
C VAL A 241 19.21 -7.35 -5.56
N ALA A 242 17.98 -7.59 -5.98
CA ALA A 242 16.78 -7.15 -5.28
C ALA A 242 16.13 -8.35 -4.59
N VAL A 243 15.77 -8.20 -3.34
CA VAL A 243 15.21 -9.30 -2.55
C VAL A 243 14.03 -8.82 -1.72
N SER A 244 12.92 -9.57 -1.75
CA SER A 244 11.80 -9.33 -0.86
C SER A 244 12.14 -9.70 0.58
N GLU A 245 11.75 -8.87 1.56
CA GLU A 245 11.91 -9.18 2.98
C GLU A 245 11.23 -10.49 3.39
N GLY A 246 10.25 -10.95 2.62
CA GLY A 246 9.43 -12.12 2.88
C GLY A 246 9.92 -13.42 2.24
N ILE A 247 11.12 -13.47 1.65
CA ILE A 247 11.64 -14.74 1.14
C ILE A 247 11.76 -15.78 2.25
N HIS A 248 11.45 -17.02 1.93
CA HIS A 248 11.40 -18.12 2.88
C HIS A 248 11.94 -19.41 2.29
N TYR A 249 12.41 -20.30 3.16
CA TYR A 249 12.83 -21.63 2.80
C TYR A 249 11.61 -22.54 2.51
N ALA A 250 11.88 -23.73 1.95
CA ALA A 250 10.85 -24.71 1.62
C ALA A 250 10.01 -25.20 2.83
N ASP A 251 10.53 -25.05 4.04
CA ASP A 251 9.80 -25.34 5.28
C ASP A 251 8.89 -24.19 5.75
N GLY A 252 8.87 -23.08 5.00
CA GLY A 252 8.08 -21.89 5.30
C GLY A 252 8.71 -20.93 6.30
N SER A 253 9.91 -21.22 6.83
CA SER A 253 10.62 -20.30 7.71
C SER A 253 11.20 -19.13 6.93
N PHE A 254 11.01 -17.89 7.44
CA PHE A 254 11.60 -16.71 6.81
C PHE A 254 13.11 -16.72 6.91
N VAL A 255 13.79 -16.33 5.82
CA VAL A 255 15.27 -16.27 5.78
C VAL A 255 15.80 -15.25 6.79
N SER A 256 15.08 -14.16 7.03
CA SER A 256 15.42 -13.09 7.99
C SER A 256 14.59 -13.12 9.26
N GLU A 257 14.21 -14.28 9.77
CA GLU A 257 13.46 -14.33 11.00
C GLU A 257 14.27 -13.71 12.14
N ALA A 258 13.97 -12.45 12.43
CA ALA A 258 14.53 -11.78 13.58
C ALA A 258 14.09 -12.57 14.82
N LYS A 259 15.04 -13.04 15.64
CA LYS A 259 14.82 -13.77 16.91
C LYS A 259 14.07 -12.94 17.95
N THR A 260 13.32 -11.95 17.54
CA THR A 260 12.52 -11.08 18.41
C THR A 260 11.06 -11.52 18.32
N SER A 261 10.50 -11.89 19.45
CA SER A 261 9.09 -12.25 19.64
C SER A 261 8.11 -11.07 19.47
N ALA A 262 8.54 -9.95 18.88
CA ALA A 262 7.72 -8.77 18.70
C ALA A 262 6.80 -8.92 17.48
N THR A 263 5.49 -8.87 17.72
CA THR A 263 4.47 -8.80 16.67
C THR A 263 3.88 -7.39 16.59
N ASP A 264 3.38 -7.03 15.39
CA ASP A 264 2.63 -5.79 15.22
C ASP A 264 1.19 -5.89 15.79
N GLY A 265 0.42 -4.80 15.74
CA GLY A 265 -0.96 -4.76 16.24
C GLY A 265 -1.96 -5.66 15.49
N PHE A 266 -1.56 -6.26 14.37
CA PHE A 266 -2.32 -7.27 13.65
C PHE A 266 -1.82 -8.70 13.90
N GLY A 267 -0.71 -8.85 14.65
CA GLY A 267 -0.11 -10.15 15.00
C GLY A 267 0.96 -10.65 14.02
N HIS A 268 1.47 -9.80 13.14
CA HIS A 268 2.51 -10.19 12.17
C HIS A 268 3.90 -10.08 12.81
N ALA A 269 4.78 -11.06 12.54
CA ALA A 269 6.18 -11.03 12.95
C ALA A 269 6.91 -9.82 12.33
N GLN A 270 7.83 -9.20 13.06
CA GLN A 270 8.70 -8.17 12.50
C GLN A 270 9.84 -8.86 11.73
N LEU A 271 9.98 -8.53 10.45
CA LEU A 271 11.09 -8.92 9.59
C LEU A 271 12.08 -7.75 9.51
N GLY A 272 13.34 -8.02 9.20
CA GLY A 272 14.36 -7.00 8.97
C GLY A 272 15.79 -7.56 9.07
N GLY A 273 16.73 -6.81 8.48
CA GLY A 273 18.14 -7.18 8.48
C GLY A 273 18.51 -8.26 7.46
N LEU A 274 17.62 -8.60 6.54
CA LEU A 274 17.85 -9.58 5.49
C LEU A 274 19.04 -9.16 4.59
N ALA A 275 19.04 -7.89 4.15
CA ALA A 275 20.12 -7.37 3.30
C ALA A 275 21.51 -7.49 3.97
N ALA A 276 21.59 -7.19 5.27
CA ALA A 276 22.85 -7.31 6.02
C ALA A 276 23.29 -8.77 6.14
N MET A 277 22.38 -9.68 6.46
CA MET A 277 22.66 -11.11 6.58
C MET A 277 23.12 -11.71 5.25
N LEU A 278 22.43 -11.42 4.16
CA LEU A 278 22.83 -11.89 2.82
C LEU A 278 24.15 -11.26 2.38
N ALA A 279 24.40 -9.98 2.72
CA ALA A 279 25.68 -9.32 2.42
C ALA A 279 26.85 -10.00 3.11
N ASP A 280 26.70 -10.39 4.38
CA ASP A 280 27.72 -11.12 5.13
C ASP A 280 27.99 -12.51 4.52
N ALA A 281 26.93 -13.24 4.15
CA ALA A 281 27.04 -14.55 3.51
C ALA A 281 27.78 -14.45 2.15
N VAL A 282 27.41 -13.47 1.31
CA VAL A 282 28.07 -13.22 0.02
C VAL A 282 29.54 -12.84 0.21
N LYS A 283 29.84 -11.96 1.18
CA LYS A 283 31.22 -11.57 1.48
C LYS A 283 32.07 -12.73 1.90
N GLN A 284 31.55 -13.63 2.74
CA GLN A 284 32.25 -14.86 3.15
C GLN A 284 32.52 -15.81 1.96
N LYS A 285 31.55 -15.92 1.04
CA LYS A 285 31.65 -16.81 -0.12
C LYS A 285 32.61 -16.29 -1.21
N THR A 286 32.52 -14.97 -1.50
CA THR A 286 33.17 -14.39 -2.70
C THR A 286 34.39 -13.54 -2.37
N GLY A 287 34.57 -13.07 -1.15
CA GLY A 287 35.57 -12.05 -0.78
C GLY A 287 35.30 -10.65 -1.36
N ALA A 288 34.17 -10.45 -2.07
CA ALA A 288 33.80 -9.19 -2.70
C ALA A 288 33.54 -8.10 -1.68
N LYS A 289 33.60 -6.84 -2.11
CA LYS A 289 33.03 -5.71 -1.40
C LYS A 289 31.51 -5.80 -1.54
N VAL A 290 30.77 -5.93 -0.43
CA VAL A 290 29.31 -6.05 -0.46
C VAL A 290 28.66 -4.91 0.30
N ARG A 291 27.51 -4.44 -0.22
CA ARG A 291 26.61 -3.48 0.43
C ARG A 291 25.22 -4.08 0.53
N GLY A 292 24.70 -4.17 1.76
CA GLY A 292 23.28 -4.39 2.03
C GLY A 292 22.58 -3.04 2.18
N ILE A 293 21.49 -2.84 1.47
CA ILE A 293 20.66 -1.63 1.49
C ILE A 293 19.24 -2.05 1.81
N GLU A 294 18.71 -1.54 2.91
CA GLU A 294 17.30 -1.70 3.26
C GLU A 294 16.56 -0.42 2.88
N LEU A 295 15.60 -0.49 1.94
CA LEU A 295 14.80 0.66 1.54
C LEU A 295 13.80 1.08 2.63
N SER A 296 13.38 0.14 3.48
CA SER A 296 12.56 0.38 4.67
C SER A 296 11.38 1.33 4.38
N LEU A 297 11.14 2.32 5.24
CA LEU A 297 10.03 3.27 5.12
C LEU A 297 10.12 4.18 3.88
N LEU A 298 11.30 4.40 3.33
CA LEU A 298 11.51 5.32 2.20
C LEU A 298 10.67 4.95 0.98
N GLN A 299 10.58 3.66 0.66
CA GLN A 299 9.83 3.16 -0.49
C GLN A 299 8.32 3.42 -0.42
N ARG A 300 7.75 3.65 0.78
CA ARG A 300 6.32 3.92 0.95
C ARG A 300 5.97 5.37 1.24
N CYS A 301 6.96 6.25 1.42
CA CYS A 301 6.75 7.68 1.71
C CYS A 301 7.47 8.62 0.74
N GLY A 302 8.14 8.10 -0.28
CA GLY A 302 8.90 8.86 -1.26
C GLY A 302 8.03 9.68 -2.21
N ALA A 303 7.36 10.71 -1.72
CA ALA A 303 6.43 11.52 -2.52
C ALA A 303 7.07 12.19 -3.74
N HIS A 304 8.37 12.45 -3.70
CA HIS A 304 9.11 13.05 -4.82
C HIS A 304 9.26 12.14 -6.05
N LEU A 305 9.07 10.84 -5.86
CA LEU A 305 9.06 9.82 -6.92
C LEU A 305 7.71 9.13 -7.06
N ALA A 306 6.63 9.72 -6.53
CA ALA A 306 5.30 9.16 -6.72
C ALA A 306 4.92 9.09 -8.21
N SER A 307 4.05 8.16 -8.57
CA SER A 307 3.45 8.08 -9.89
C SER A 307 2.24 9.02 -9.95
N GLU A 308 2.16 9.86 -11.00
CA GLU A 308 0.96 10.70 -11.24
C GLU A 308 -0.28 9.81 -11.46
N THR A 309 -0.12 8.72 -12.21
CA THR A 309 -1.17 7.71 -12.42
C THR A 309 -1.72 7.20 -11.07
N ASP A 310 -0.84 6.84 -10.14
CA ASP A 310 -1.25 6.33 -8.82
C ASP A 310 -1.96 7.40 -7.98
N ILE A 311 -1.52 8.66 -8.06
CA ILE A 311 -2.17 9.79 -7.37
C ILE A 311 -3.60 9.99 -7.90
N GLU A 312 -3.76 10.04 -9.23
CA GLU A 312 -5.07 10.25 -9.87
C GLU A 312 -6.02 9.09 -9.60
N GLU A 313 -5.55 7.86 -9.71
CA GLU A 313 -6.35 6.66 -9.45
C GLU A 313 -6.70 6.51 -7.97
N SER A 314 -5.79 6.87 -7.07
CA SER A 314 -6.06 6.92 -5.63
C SER A 314 -7.17 7.92 -5.30
N PHE A 315 -7.10 9.13 -5.85
CA PHE A 315 -8.17 10.12 -5.72
C PHE A 315 -9.49 9.61 -6.29
N MET A 316 -9.46 9.01 -7.48
CA MET A 316 -10.64 8.42 -8.14
C MET A 316 -11.28 7.34 -7.27
N SER A 317 -10.49 6.50 -6.59
CA SER A 317 -11.02 5.45 -5.70
C SER A 317 -11.81 6.04 -4.52
N GLY A 318 -11.29 7.10 -3.90
CA GLY A 318 -11.97 7.80 -2.81
C GLY A 318 -13.26 8.47 -3.26
N LYS A 319 -13.22 9.18 -4.39
CA LYS A 319 -14.38 9.80 -5.03
C LYS A 319 -15.46 8.76 -5.35
N ALA A 320 -15.09 7.66 -6.00
CA ALA A 320 -16.02 6.60 -6.37
C ALA A 320 -16.68 5.94 -5.16
N ALA A 321 -15.97 5.79 -4.03
CA ALA A 321 -16.55 5.26 -2.81
C ALA A 321 -17.73 6.13 -2.32
N VAL A 322 -17.56 7.45 -2.31
CA VAL A 322 -18.62 8.38 -1.90
C VAL A 322 -19.79 8.37 -2.89
N GLU A 323 -19.52 8.49 -4.19
CA GLU A 323 -20.56 8.52 -5.23
C GLU A 323 -21.41 7.25 -5.21
N ASN A 324 -20.80 6.08 -5.07
CA ASN A 324 -21.54 4.81 -4.98
C ASN A 324 -22.33 4.68 -3.68
N ALA A 325 -21.78 5.11 -2.53
CA ALA A 325 -22.50 5.09 -1.26
C ALA A 325 -23.76 5.97 -1.32
N VAL A 326 -23.63 7.19 -1.86
CA VAL A 326 -24.77 8.10 -2.04
C VAL A 326 -25.81 7.53 -3.02
N ALA A 327 -25.37 6.83 -4.07
CA ALA A 327 -26.25 6.12 -4.99
C ALA A 327 -26.96 4.89 -4.36
N GLY A 328 -26.67 4.57 -3.09
CA GLY A 328 -27.35 3.51 -2.35
C GLY A 328 -26.56 2.21 -2.24
N ILE A 329 -25.32 2.17 -2.73
CA ILE A 329 -24.46 0.99 -2.63
C ILE A 329 -23.83 0.92 -1.23
N THR A 330 -23.73 -0.29 -0.71
CA THR A 330 -23.08 -0.58 0.57
C THR A 330 -22.39 -1.95 0.51
N ASP A 331 -21.56 -2.25 1.50
CA ASP A 331 -20.92 -3.56 1.66
C ASP A 331 -19.98 -3.90 0.51
N LYS A 332 -19.35 -2.86 -0.06
CA LYS A 332 -18.43 -2.98 -1.19
C LYS A 332 -17.11 -2.27 -0.91
N MET A 333 -16.06 -2.74 -1.58
CA MET A 333 -14.80 -2.02 -1.76
C MET A 333 -14.73 -1.50 -3.20
N VAL A 334 -14.19 -0.30 -3.39
CA VAL A 334 -13.80 0.15 -4.72
C VAL A 334 -12.56 -0.63 -5.14
N GLY A 335 -12.58 -1.17 -6.34
CA GLY A 335 -11.43 -1.81 -6.99
C GLY A 335 -11.17 -1.18 -8.35
N PHE A 336 -10.07 -1.56 -8.97
CA PHE A 336 -9.68 -1.10 -10.29
C PHE A 336 -9.81 -2.20 -11.34
N GLU A 337 -10.14 -1.79 -12.55
CA GLU A 337 -10.17 -2.62 -13.75
C GLU A 337 -9.35 -1.95 -14.84
N ARG A 338 -8.37 -2.69 -15.35
CA ARG A 338 -7.51 -2.25 -16.46
C ARG A 338 -8.22 -2.44 -17.79
N SER A 339 -8.12 -1.44 -18.65
CA SER A 339 -8.51 -1.51 -20.04
C SER A 339 -7.51 -0.75 -20.92
N TYR A 340 -7.67 -0.87 -22.24
CA TYR A 340 -6.86 -0.13 -23.21
C TYR A 340 -7.79 0.51 -24.23
N GLU A 341 -7.68 1.83 -24.40
CA GLU A 341 -8.40 2.60 -25.38
C GLU A 341 -7.40 3.21 -26.38
N ASN A 342 -7.51 2.86 -27.65
CA ASN A 342 -6.53 3.24 -28.69
C ASN A 342 -5.08 2.88 -28.34
N GLY A 343 -4.86 1.75 -27.66
CA GLY A 343 -3.54 1.29 -27.22
C GLY A 343 -2.99 1.98 -25.97
N GLN A 344 -3.73 2.92 -25.40
CA GLN A 344 -3.36 3.60 -24.15
C GLN A 344 -4.03 2.94 -22.95
N TYR A 345 -3.30 2.83 -21.86
CA TYR A 345 -3.81 2.34 -20.59
C TYR A 345 -4.91 3.24 -20.04
N VAL A 346 -6.00 2.63 -19.59
CA VAL A 346 -7.12 3.30 -18.93
C VAL A 346 -7.54 2.49 -17.70
N CYS A 347 -7.67 3.15 -16.57
CA CYS A 347 -8.20 2.58 -15.34
C CYS A 347 -9.67 2.96 -15.16
N LYS A 348 -10.49 1.97 -14.84
CA LYS A 348 -11.91 2.17 -14.46
C LYS A 348 -12.13 1.63 -13.06
N THR A 349 -13.04 2.24 -12.30
CA THR A 349 -13.45 1.71 -11.01
C THR A 349 -14.47 0.60 -11.17
N LYS A 350 -14.40 -0.41 -10.31
CA LYS A 350 -15.42 -1.46 -10.13
C LYS A 350 -15.72 -1.65 -8.66
N LEU A 351 -16.75 -2.42 -8.35
CA LEU A 351 -17.16 -2.71 -6.98
C LEU A 351 -16.93 -4.19 -6.67
N LEU A 352 -16.27 -4.45 -5.55
CA LEU A 352 -15.97 -5.79 -5.04
C LEU A 352 -16.70 -6.00 -3.73
N GLY A 353 -17.21 -7.21 -3.48
CA GLY A 353 -17.81 -7.56 -2.19
C GLY A 353 -16.75 -7.51 -1.07
N LEU A 354 -17.06 -6.88 0.06
CA LEU A 354 -16.13 -6.85 1.20
C LEU A 354 -15.80 -8.27 1.70
N THR A 355 -16.75 -9.19 1.64
CA THR A 355 -16.55 -10.59 2.00
C THR A 355 -15.53 -11.30 1.09
N ASP A 356 -15.49 -10.92 -0.19
CA ASP A 356 -14.63 -11.56 -1.19
C ASP A 356 -13.18 -11.08 -1.09
N VAL A 357 -12.99 -9.83 -0.65
CA VAL A 357 -11.67 -9.20 -0.50
C VAL A 357 -11.03 -9.53 0.85
N ALA A 358 -11.84 -9.55 1.92
CA ALA A 358 -11.33 -9.79 3.26
C ALA A 358 -10.66 -11.19 3.36
N ASN A 359 -9.45 -11.21 3.89
CA ASN A 359 -8.67 -12.43 4.15
C ASN A 359 -8.22 -13.23 2.88
N THR A 360 -8.22 -12.59 1.71
CA THR A 360 -7.70 -13.19 0.47
C THR A 360 -6.55 -12.33 -0.06
N GLU A 361 -5.40 -12.93 -0.35
CA GLU A 361 -4.22 -12.24 -0.87
C GLU A 361 -4.03 -12.51 -2.37
N LYS A 362 -3.66 -11.46 -3.12
CA LYS A 362 -3.26 -11.56 -4.52
C LYS A 362 -1.74 -11.62 -4.62
N LYS A 363 -1.21 -12.73 -5.09
CA LYS A 363 0.22 -12.96 -5.29
C LYS A 363 0.65 -12.72 -6.75
N VAL A 364 1.95 -12.60 -6.97
CA VAL A 364 2.54 -12.59 -8.32
C VAL A 364 2.27 -13.96 -8.97
N PRO A 365 1.70 -13.99 -10.18
CA PRO A 365 1.51 -15.26 -10.90
C PRO A 365 2.83 -16.01 -11.08
N LEU A 366 2.85 -17.30 -10.80
CA LEU A 366 4.10 -18.10 -10.89
C LEU A 366 4.67 -18.12 -12.31
N GLU A 367 3.83 -18.05 -13.33
CA GLU A 367 4.24 -17.95 -14.74
C GLU A 367 4.89 -16.60 -15.09
N TRP A 368 4.83 -15.62 -14.20
CA TRP A 368 5.53 -14.34 -14.34
C TRP A 368 6.90 -14.33 -13.65
N ILE A 369 7.26 -15.42 -13.00
CA ILE A 369 8.58 -15.66 -12.40
C ILE A 369 9.36 -16.56 -13.34
N ASN A 370 10.65 -16.27 -13.56
CA ASN A 370 11.46 -17.09 -14.44
C ASN A 370 11.71 -18.50 -13.87
N ALA A 371 12.05 -19.44 -14.74
CA ALA A 371 12.26 -20.83 -14.35
C ALA A 371 13.42 -21.07 -13.35
N ALA A 372 14.35 -20.10 -13.25
CA ALA A 372 15.46 -20.14 -12.28
C ALA A 372 15.07 -19.54 -10.90
N HIS A 373 13.85 -19.04 -10.74
CA HIS A 373 13.32 -18.43 -9.52
C HIS A 373 14.13 -17.20 -9.01
N ASN A 374 14.83 -16.53 -9.90
CA ASN A 374 15.72 -15.41 -9.59
C ASN A 374 15.52 -14.18 -10.49
N GLY A 375 14.32 -14.04 -11.06
CA GLY A 375 13.93 -12.93 -11.93
C GLY A 375 12.46 -13.01 -12.30
N VAL A 376 11.98 -11.99 -13.03
CA VAL A 376 10.61 -11.93 -13.53
C VAL A 376 10.58 -11.92 -15.06
N GLU A 377 9.47 -12.40 -15.60
CA GLU A 377 9.21 -12.45 -17.04
C GLU A 377 8.60 -11.15 -17.56
N LYS A 378 8.62 -10.98 -18.88
CA LYS A 378 8.10 -9.78 -19.57
C LYS A 378 6.65 -9.40 -19.17
N PRO A 379 5.69 -10.34 -18.98
CA PRO A 379 4.34 -9.97 -18.54
C PRO A 379 4.29 -9.16 -17.25
N PHE A 380 5.21 -9.39 -16.30
CA PHE A 380 5.34 -8.58 -15.09
C PHE A 380 5.70 -7.13 -15.43
N ILE A 381 6.68 -6.92 -16.29
CA ILE A 381 7.12 -5.59 -16.73
C ILE A 381 5.97 -4.87 -17.44
N ASP A 382 5.29 -5.53 -18.38
CA ASP A 382 4.15 -4.99 -19.13
C ASP A 382 2.97 -4.62 -18.20
N TYR A 383 2.80 -5.36 -17.11
CA TYR A 383 1.79 -5.06 -16.09
C TYR A 383 2.11 -3.80 -15.29
N VAL A 384 3.35 -3.63 -14.83
CA VAL A 384 3.73 -2.54 -13.93
C VAL A 384 4.00 -1.23 -14.68
N LEU A 385 4.60 -1.30 -15.89
CA LEU A 385 5.06 -0.11 -16.61
C LEU A 385 3.99 0.97 -16.82
N PRO A 386 2.72 0.67 -17.19
CA PRO A 386 1.70 1.71 -17.32
C PRO A 386 1.34 2.41 -16.00
N LEU A 387 1.52 1.73 -14.87
CA LEU A 387 1.14 2.23 -13.55
C LEU A 387 2.15 3.27 -13.00
N VAL A 388 3.41 3.18 -13.39
CA VAL A 388 4.49 4.06 -12.87
C VAL A 388 4.65 5.35 -13.67
N GLN A 389 3.66 5.70 -14.50
CA GLN A 389 3.75 6.82 -15.42
C GLN A 389 3.40 8.16 -14.78
N GLY A 390 3.92 9.21 -15.40
CA GLY A 390 3.66 10.60 -15.04
C GLY A 390 4.53 11.11 -13.88
N GLU A 391 4.77 12.44 -13.93
CA GLU A 391 5.57 13.16 -12.94
C GLU A 391 4.66 14.15 -12.19
N PRO A 392 4.38 13.90 -10.90
CA PRO A 392 3.55 14.80 -10.13
C PRO A 392 4.21 16.17 -9.98
N LYS A 393 3.44 17.23 -10.16
CA LYS A 393 3.88 18.59 -9.87
C LYS A 393 3.83 18.83 -8.37
N LEU A 394 4.78 18.22 -7.65
CA LEU A 394 4.85 18.32 -6.20
C LEU A 394 4.94 19.79 -5.76
N PRO A 395 3.98 20.29 -4.98
CA PRO A 395 4.02 21.65 -4.44
C PRO A 395 5.27 21.86 -3.59
N LYS A 396 5.91 23.02 -3.76
CA LYS A 396 7.16 23.36 -3.06
C LYS A 396 7.05 24.71 -2.34
N GLN A 397 7.74 24.77 -1.22
CA GLN A 397 8.02 26.01 -0.50
C GLN A 397 9.54 26.05 -0.27
N ASP A 398 10.20 27.10 -0.72
CA ASP A 398 11.67 27.27 -0.61
C ASP A 398 12.45 26.05 -1.16
N SER A 399 12.01 25.53 -2.31
CA SER A 399 12.52 24.34 -3.01
C SER A 399 12.30 23.00 -2.28
N LEU A 400 11.72 22.98 -1.09
CA LEU A 400 11.36 21.77 -0.35
C LEU A 400 9.88 21.42 -0.57
N PRO A 401 9.49 20.13 -0.43
CA PRO A 401 8.10 19.72 -0.55
C PRO A 401 7.19 20.49 0.42
N ARG A 402 6.05 21.00 -0.09
CA ARG A 402 5.01 21.62 0.71
C ARG A 402 3.84 20.65 0.90
N PHE A 403 3.77 20.05 2.05
CA PHE A 403 2.71 19.11 2.43
C PHE A 403 1.55 19.81 3.13
N ALA A 404 0.36 19.18 3.12
CA ALA A 404 -0.85 19.68 3.75
C ALA A 404 -0.66 19.94 5.28
N ARG A 405 -1.25 21.01 5.77
CA ARG A 405 -1.25 21.39 7.20
C ARG A 405 -2.68 21.53 7.68
N LEU A 406 -3.27 20.40 8.08
CA LEU A 406 -4.65 20.37 8.55
C LEU A 406 -4.75 20.96 9.96
N LYS A 407 -5.86 21.66 10.24
CA LYS A 407 -6.19 22.22 11.55
C LYS A 407 -6.57 21.15 12.57
N LYS A 408 -7.18 20.05 12.12
CA LYS A 408 -7.62 18.90 12.93
C LYS A 408 -8.47 19.32 14.13
N VAL A 409 -9.50 20.12 13.86
CA VAL A 409 -10.42 20.59 14.90
C VAL A 409 -11.32 19.44 15.34
N LEU A 410 -11.21 19.03 16.60
CA LEU A 410 -12.06 17.99 17.16
C LEU A 410 -13.51 18.45 17.26
N VAL A 411 -14.43 17.56 16.96
CA VAL A 411 -15.85 17.74 17.17
C VAL A 411 -16.12 17.77 18.67
N LYS A 412 -16.92 18.74 19.11
CA LYS A 412 -17.38 18.86 20.51
C LYS A 412 -18.65 18.07 20.74
#